data_b4a6c67766df687635a6f25eec1720b3
#
_entry.id   b4a6c67766df687635a6f25eec1720b3
#
_cell.length_a   1.000
_cell.length_b   1.000
_cell.length_c   1.000
_cell.angle_alpha   90.00
_cell.angle_beta   90.00
_cell.angle_gamma   90.00
#
_symmetry.space_group_name_H-M   'P 1'
#
loop_
_entity.id
_entity.type
_entity.pdbx_description
1 polymer ?
#
loop_
_entity_poly.entity_id
_entity_poly.type
_entity_poly.pdbx_seq_one_letter_code
_entity_poly.pdbx_strand_id
1 'polypeptide(L)'
;MLVVLISACFPTRSSLTVGLRFGVELSPVITRFEPDRGVAAGYRVGDSVSFIISLTRPGYVVLVGIDSDGVAYEFDRVFLNPGTHRLSGPPGFRYEVRPPLGLQRVRAIYTDTPHPTGFVFRGTYSLALWDQQTSIYIQRSGSRVRDVAETYFYIR
;
A
#
# COMPACT_ATOMS: atom_id res chain seq x y z
N MET A 1 -3.80 57.01 -0.67
CA MET A 1 -4.57 55.84 -1.10
C MET A 1 -3.58 54.69 -1.24
N LEU A 2 -3.54 53.84 -0.24
CA LEU A 2 -2.55 52.76 -0.13
C LEU A 2 -3.20 51.46 -0.67
N VAL A 3 -2.72 50.93 -1.77
CA VAL A 3 -3.19 49.67 -2.31
C VAL A 3 -2.35 48.55 -1.70
N VAL A 4 -2.95 47.78 -0.80
CA VAL A 4 -2.37 46.60 -0.24
C VAL A 4 -2.65 45.43 -1.17
N LEU A 5 -1.65 44.99 -1.93
CA LEU A 5 -1.68 43.73 -2.68
C LEU A 5 -1.49 42.56 -1.71
N ILE A 6 -2.58 41.89 -1.41
CA ILE A 6 -2.54 40.63 -0.70
C ILE A 6 -2.17 39.55 -1.70
N SER A 7 -0.89 39.16 -1.73
CA SER A 7 -0.45 37.96 -2.42
C SER A 7 -1.01 36.75 -1.65
N ALA A 8 -2.10 36.20 -2.14
CA ALA A 8 -2.56 34.89 -1.71
C ALA A 8 -1.56 33.83 -2.22
N CYS A 9 -0.70 33.37 -1.32
CA CYS A 9 0.14 32.22 -1.56
C CYS A 9 -0.77 30.98 -1.53
N PHE A 10 -1.29 30.60 -2.68
CA PHE A 10 -1.87 29.27 -2.84
C PHE A 10 -0.71 28.28 -2.78
N PRO A 11 -0.75 27.26 -1.92
CA PRO A 11 0.21 26.19 -2.04
C PRO A 11 -0.06 25.53 -3.41
N THR A 12 0.74 25.85 -4.37
CA THR A 12 0.87 25.06 -5.59
C THR A 12 1.25 23.65 -5.12
N ARG A 13 0.26 22.77 -5.02
CA ARG A 13 0.54 21.35 -5.05
C ARG A 13 1.37 21.14 -6.30
N SER A 14 2.64 20.88 -6.09
CA SER A 14 3.55 20.54 -7.17
C SER A 14 2.86 19.52 -8.04
N SER A 15 2.49 19.98 -9.22
CA SER A 15 2.03 19.17 -10.31
C SER A 15 2.84 17.89 -10.34
N LEU A 16 2.15 16.73 -10.28
CA LEU A 16 2.51 15.56 -11.03
C LEU A 16 4.03 15.32 -11.13
N THR A 17 4.69 15.11 -10.02
CA THR A 17 5.83 14.24 -10.07
C THR A 17 5.22 12.86 -10.27
N VAL A 18 5.06 12.51 -11.53
CA VAL A 18 4.83 11.13 -11.91
C VAL A 18 6.02 10.38 -11.35
N GLY A 19 5.83 9.79 -10.18
CA GLY A 19 6.92 9.16 -9.48
C GLY A 19 7.30 7.90 -10.22
N LEU A 20 8.44 7.96 -10.91
CA LEU A 20 9.09 6.76 -11.41
C LEU A 20 9.60 6.00 -10.20
N ARG A 21 8.85 5.03 -9.74
CA ARG A 21 9.23 4.12 -8.68
C ARG A 21 9.14 2.71 -9.22
N PHE A 22 10.06 1.85 -8.80
CA PHE A 22 10.11 0.46 -9.31
C PHE A 22 10.27 0.36 -10.83
N GLY A 23 10.87 1.36 -11.49
CA GLY A 23 11.01 1.37 -12.95
C GLY A 23 9.69 1.51 -13.72
N VAL A 24 8.61 1.86 -13.04
CA VAL A 24 7.28 2.10 -13.62
C VAL A 24 6.71 3.42 -13.14
N GLU A 25 5.93 4.04 -14.00
CA GLU A 25 5.21 5.25 -13.71
C GLU A 25 4.02 4.94 -12.80
N LEU A 26 3.90 5.67 -11.67
CA LEU A 26 2.80 5.54 -10.73
C LEU A 26 1.84 6.71 -10.83
N SER A 27 0.55 6.44 -10.71
CA SER A 27 -0.51 7.44 -10.64
C SER A 27 -1.00 7.58 -9.19
N PRO A 28 -1.40 8.78 -8.74
CA PRO A 28 -1.84 9.00 -7.35
C PRO A 28 -3.27 8.49 -7.14
N VAL A 29 -3.43 7.17 -7.07
CA VAL A 29 -4.72 6.50 -6.85
C VAL A 29 -4.98 6.23 -5.38
N ILE A 30 -3.96 5.77 -4.64
CA ILE A 30 -4.07 5.49 -3.21
C ILE A 30 -3.77 6.77 -2.45
N THR A 31 -4.78 7.35 -1.81
CA THR A 31 -4.65 8.63 -1.08
C THR A 31 -4.48 8.44 0.42
N ARG A 32 -4.78 7.24 0.93
CA ARG A 32 -4.60 6.86 2.33
C ARG A 32 -4.32 5.37 2.42
N PHE A 33 -3.33 4.99 3.22
CA PHE A 33 -3.07 3.60 3.56
C PHE A 33 -2.37 3.51 4.91
N GLU A 34 -3.06 2.96 5.91
CA GLU A 34 -2.55 2.87 7.28
C GLU A 34 -3.19 1.73 8.06
N PRO A 35 -2.55 1.20 9.11
CA PRO A 35 -3.19 0.29 10.05
C PRO A 35 -4.29 1.01 10.81
N ASP A 36 -5.26 0.27 11.31
CA ASP A 36 -6.43 0.82 12.01
C ASP A 36 -6.08 1.56 13.33
N ARG A 37 -4.96 1.24 13.94
CA ARG A 37 -4.43 1.96 15.11
C ARG A 37 -3.45 3.08 14.75
N GLY A 38 -3.24 3.33 13.46
CA GLY A 38 -2.33 4.35 12.94
C GLY A 38 -0.95 3.80 12.56
N VAL A 39 -0.21 4.60 11.79
CA VAL A 39 1.16 4.29 11.39
C VAL A 39 2.05 4.18 12.62
N ALA A 40 2.96 3.22 12.63
CA ALA A 40 3.87 2.90 13.73
C ALA A 40 3.18 2.36 15.02
N ALA A 41 1.89 2.05 14.98
CA ALA A 41 1.18 1.49 16.12
C ALA A 41 1.77 0.15 16.56
N GLY A 42 1.58 -0.19 17.84
CA GLY A 42 1.96 -1.47 18.41
C GLY A 42 0.77 -2.44 18.45
N TYR A 43 1.04 -3.68 18.08
CA TYR A 43 0.13 -4.81 18.19
C TYR A 43 0.80 -5.94 18.93
N ARG A 44 0.02 -6.76 19.59
CA ARG A 44 0.49 -8.01 20.23
C ARG A 44 0.19 -9.20 19.32
N VAL A 45 0.98 -10.25 19.45
CA VAL A 45 0.67 -11.54 18.81
C VAL A 45 -0.74 -11.97 19.22
N GLY A 46 -1.56 -12.35 18.23
CA GLY A 46 -2.97 -12.71 18.40
C GLY A 46 -3.96 -11.55 18.21
N ASP A 47 -3.50 -10.30 18.22
CA ASP A 47 -4.36 -9.17 17.89
C ASP A 47 -4.86 -9.26 16.44
N SER A 48 -5.99 -8.64 16.15
CA SER A 48 -6.43 -8.38 14.79
C SER A 48 -5.89 -7.04 14.33
N VAL A 49 -5.42 -6.98 13.10
CA VAL A 49 -5.08 -5.74 12.41
C VAL A 49 -6.03 -5.54 11.25
N SER A 50 -6.42 -4.31 10.99
CA SER A 50 -7.14 -3.90 9.79
C SER A 50 -6.38 -2.77 9.12
N PHE A 51 -6.59 -2.59 7.81
CA PHE A 51 -5.99 -1.48 7.09
C PHE A 51 -7.07 -0.57 6.53
N ILE A 52 -6.85 0.72 6.68
CA ILE A 52 -7.70 1.75 6.08
C ILE A 52 -7.04 2.18 4.78
N ILE A 53 -7.75 2.03 3.67
CA ILE A 53 -7.29 2.41 2.35
C ILE A 53 -8.32 3.32 1.67
N SER A 54 -7.85 4.37 1.03
CA SER A 54 -8.69 5.25 0.22
C SER A 54 -8.20 5.28 -1.22
N LEU A 55 -9.14 5.08 -2.15
CA LEU A 55 -8.87 5.07 -3.59
C LEU A 55 -9.65 6.18 -4.30
N THR A 56 -9.05 6.77 -5.32
CA THR A 56 -9.70 7.76 -6.20
C THR A 56 -10.42 7.14 -7.38
N ARG A 57 -10.18 5.86 -7.67
CA ARG A 57 -10.78 5.12 -8.79
C ARG A 57 -10.88 3.63 -8.47
N PRO A 58 -11.79 2.89 -9.14
CA PRO A 58 -11.95 1.47 -8.89
C PRO A 58 -10.74 0.68 -9.39
N GLY A 59 -10.46 -0.44 -8.76
CA GLY A 59 -9.42 -1.36 -9.23
C GLY A 59 -9.06 -2.45 -8.25
N TYR A 60 -7.98 -3.11 -8.55
CA TYR A 60 -7.48 -4.29 -7.85
C TYR A 60 -6.34 -3.91 -6.92
N VAL A 61 -6.41 -4.37 -5.69
CA VAL A 61 -5.38 -4.13 -4.69
C VAL A 61 -4.88 -5.45 -4.14
N VAL A 62 -3.57 -5.63 -4.14
CA VAL A 62 -2.92 -6.72 -3.41
C VAL A 62 -2.22 -6.14 -2.19
N LEU A 63 -2.36 -6.83 -1.06
CA LEU A 63 -1.67 -6.50 0.19
C LEU A 63 -0.51 -7.47 0.40
N VAL A 64 0.68 -6.93 0.51
CA VAL A 64 1.93 -7.66 0.69
C VAL A 64 2.64 -7.17 1.92
N GLY A 65 3.02 -8.08 2.80
CA GLY A 65 3.82 -7.77 3.98
C GLY A 65 5.26 -8.28 3.86
N ILE A 66 6.13 -7.65 4.62
CA ILE A 66 7.47 -8.15 4.92
C ILE A 66 7.71 -8.01 6.41
N ASP A 67 8.05 -9.10 7.06
CA ASP A 67 8.28 -9.12 8.50
C ASP A 67 9.69 -8.67 8.88
N SER A 68 9.96 -8.63 10.19
CA SER A 68 11.26 -8.21 10.73
C SER A 68 12.43 -9.13 10.34
N ASP A 69 12.14 -10.36 9.93
CA ASP A 69 13.14 -11.32 9.42
C ASP A 69 13.32 -11.24 7.90
N GLY A 70 12.58 -10.35 7.23
CA GLY A 70 12.60 -10.21 5.78
C GLY A 70 11.75 -11.22 5.04
N VAL A 71 10.90 -11.98 5.74
CA VAL A 71 9.98 -12.91 5.07
C VAL A 71 8.81 -12.15 4.49
N ALA A 72 8.68 -12.24 3.16
CA ALA A 72 7.58 -11.63 2.42
C ALA A 72 6.40 -12.59 2.32
N TYR A 73 5.22 -12.04 2.41
CA TYR A 73 3.96 -12.76 2.30
C TYR A 73 2.87 -11.90 1.69
N GLU A 74 2.04 -12.52 0.90
CA GLU A 74 0.84 -11.93 0.36
C GLU A 74 -0.35 -12.38 1.19
N PHE A 75 -1.16 -11.45 1.65
CA PHE A 75 -2.23 -11.81 2.57
C PHE A 75 -3.63 -11.44 2.10
N ASP A 76 -3.77 -10.61 1.05
CA ASP A 76 -5.09 -10.38 0.45
C ASP A 76 -4.99 -9.87 -0.99
N ARG A 77 -6.02 -10.19 -1.79
CA ARG A 77 -6.28 -9.64 -3.11
C ARG A 77 -7.74 -9.24 -3.20
N VAL A 78 -8.02 -7.97 -3.42
CA VAL A 78 -9.38 -7.44 -3.41
C VAL A 78 -9.62 -6.52 -4.59
N PHE A 79 -10.88 -6.44 -5.04
CA PHE A 79 -11.35 -5.37 -5.90
C PHE A 79 -12.07 -4.34 -5.03
N LEU A 80 -11.74 -3.06 -5.21
CA LEU A 80 -12.30 -1.96 -4.44
C LEU A 80 -12.87 -0.89 -5.36
N ASN A 81 -14.03 -0.36 -4.99
CA ASN A 81 -14.59 0.85 -5.58
C ASN A 81 -13.87 2.11 -5.03
N PRO A 82 -14.04 3.29 -5.67
CA PRO A 82 -13.54 4.53 -5.11
C PRO A 82 -14.08 4.78 -3.70
N GLY A 83 -13.30 5.45 -2.87
CA GLY A 83 -13.67 5.79 -1.50
C GLY A 83 -12.76 5.14 -0.47
N THR A 84 -13.18 5.19 0.79
CA THR A 84 -12.43 4.67 1.93
C THR A 84 -12.97 3.31 2.34
N HIS A 85 -12.07 2.35 2.50
CA HIS A 85 -12.38 0.97 2.85
C HIS A 85 -11.59 0.54 4.08
N ARG A 86 -12.19 -0.32 4.89
CA ARG A 86 -11.52 -1.03 5.96
C ARG A 86 -11.31 -2.48 5.54
N LEU A 87 -10.08 -2.86 5.36
CA LEU A 87 -9.69 -4.22 4.98
C LEU A 87 -9.35 -5.01 6.25
N SER A 88 -10.12 -6.05 6.53
CA SER A 88 -9.98 -6.86 7.75
C SER A 88 -9.82 -8.35 7.46
N GLY A 89 -9.82 -8.74 6.20
CA GLY A 89 -9.79 -10.12 5.72
C GLY A 89 -11.07 -10.53 4.99
N PRO A 90 -11.04 -11.67 4.29
CA PRO A 90 -12.21 -12.25 3.66
C PRO A 90 -13.31 -12.57 4.67
N PRO A 91 -14.58 -12.73 4.28
CA PRO A 91 -15.66 -13.13 5.16
C PRO A 91 -15.30 -14.39 5.97
N GLY A 92 -15.44 -14.31 7.32
CA GLY A 92 -15.09 -15.39 8.24
C GLY A 92 -13.61 -15.49 8.63
N PHE A 93 -12.76 -14.64 8.07
CA PHE A 93 -11.33 -14.55 8.38
C PHE A 93 -10.98 -13.14 8.87
N ARG A 94 -9.84 -13.06 9.57
CA ARG A 94 -9.26 -11.80 10.01
C ARG A 94 -7.76 -11.81 9.78
N TYR A 95 -7.16 -10.65 9.62
CA TYR A 95 -5.71 -10.53 9.64
C TYR A 95 -5.25 -10.61 11.09
N GLU A 96 -4.65 -11.73 11.43
CA GLU A 96 -4.13 -11.99 12.76
C GLU A 96 -2.64 -11.69 12.82
N VAL A 97 -2.25 -10.94 13.83
CA VAL A 97 -0.84 -10.61 14.08
C VAL A 97 -0.12 -11.84 14.61
N ARG A 98 0.95 -12.22 13.94
CA ARG A 98 1.77 -13.40 14.26
C ARG A 98 3.24 -13.04 14.40
N PRO A 99 4.05 -13.86 15.10
CA PRO A 99 5.50 -13.69 15.11
C PRO A 99 6.07 -13.64 13.67
N PRO A 100 7.28 -13.05 13.48
CA PRO A 100 8.20 -12.55 14.51
C PRO A 100 7.82 -11.19 15.07
N LEU A 101 8.34 -10.86 16.26
CA LEU A 101 8.23 -9.52 16.85
C LEU A 101 9.05 -8.52 16.03
N GLY A 102 8.70 -7.26 16.13
CA GLY A 102 9.43 -6.17 15.50
C GLY A 102 8.64 -5.48 14.40
N LEU A 103 9.37 -4.83 13.50
CA LEU A 103 8.80 -4.03 12.43
C LEU A 103 8.12 -4.91 11.36
N GLN A 104 6.87 -4.60 11.08
CA GLN A 104 6.11 -5.13 9.94
C GLN A 104 5.88 -4.03 8.93
N ARG A 105 6.33 -4.24 7.71
CA ARG A 105 6.04 -3.34 6.58
C ARG A 105 4.95 -3.93 5.73
N VAL A 106 4.02 -3.13 5.28
CA VAL A 106 2.92 -3.54 4.43
C VAL A 106 2.82 -2.63 3.22
N ARG A 107 2.64 -3.22 2.07
CA ARG A 107 2.52 -2.54 0.78
C ARG A 107 1.17 -2.88 0.16
N ALA A 108 0.43 -1.85 -0.24
CA ALA A 108 -0.74 -1.97 -1.10
C ALA A 108 -0.32 -1.66 -2.52
N ILE A 109 -0.56 -2.58 -3.45
CA ILE A 109 -0.27 -2.40 -4.88
C ILE A 109 -1.60 -2.36 -5.61
N TYR A 110 -1.89 -1.20 -6.22
CA TYR A 110 -3.07 -0.98 -7.04
C TYR A 110 -2.76 -1.21 -8.51
N THR A 111 -3.67 -1.89 -9.19
CA THR A 111 -3.68 -2.03 -10.65
C THR A 111 -5.10 -1.86 -11.20
N ASP A 112 -5.24 -1.27 -12.39
CA ASP A 112 -6.54 -1.16 -13.07
C ASP A 112 -6.92 -2.41 -13.85
N THR A 113 -6.08 -3.42 -13.83
CA THR A 113 -6.29 -4.74 -14.43
C THR A 113 -6.35 -5.82 -13.36
N PRO A 114 -7.00 -6.97 -13.62
CA PRO A 114 -7.04 -8.09 -12.70
C PRO A 114 -5.65 -8.53 -12.24
N HIS A 115 -5.58 -9.08 -11.04
CA HIS A 115 -4.33 -9.60 -10.49
C HIS A 115 -3.68 -10.62 -11.44
N PRO A 116 -2.36 -10.53 -11.67
CA PRO A 116 -1.66 -11.50 -12.50
C PRO A 116 -1.72 -12.89 -11.88
N THR A 117 -2.05 -13.87 -12.69
CA THR A 117 -2.03 -15.27 -12.27
C THR A 117 -0.60 -15.81 -12.26
N GLY A 118 -0.32 -16.74 -11.35
CA GLY A 118 0.99 -17.40 -11.27
C GLY A 118 2.11 -16.55 -10.68
N PHE A 119 1.82 -15.37 -10.14
CA PHE A 119 2.76 -14.58 -9.38
C PHE A 119 2.28 -14.44 -7.93
N VAL A 120 3.12 -14.82 -6.99
CA VAL A 120 2.87 -14.70 -5.55
C VAL A 120 4.12 -14.16 -4.87
N PHE A 121 3.94 -13.17 -3.99
CA PHE A 121 5.01 -12.69 -3.13
C PHE A 121 5.30 -13.72 -2.04
N ARG A 122 6.43 -14.37 -2.14
CA ARG A 122 6.83 -15.43 -1.21
C ARG A 122 8.36 -15.56 -1.12
N GLY A 123 8.85 -15.70 0.07
CA GLY A 123 10.28 -15.96 0.32
C GLY A 123 10.91 -14.88 1.20
N THR A 124 12.22 -14.94 1.34
CA THR A 124 13.01 -13.97 2.11
C THR A 124 13.54 -12.91 1.16
N TYR A 125 13.17 -11.66 1.41
CA TYR A 125 13.51 -10.53 0.55
C TYR A 125 14.34 -9.50 1.31
N SER A 126 15.38 -8.99 0.66
CA SER A 126 15.88 -7.66 0.97
C SER A 126 14.87 -6.61 0.52
N LEU A 127 14.98 -5.38 1.00
CA LEU A 127 14.10 -4.30 0.52
C LEU A 127 14.27 -4.06 -0.98
N ALA A 128 15.50 -4.19 -1.51
CA ALA A 128 15.77 -4.08 -2.94
C ALA A 128 15.07 -5.19 -3.75
N LEU A 129 15.11 -6.42 -3.26
CA LEU A 129 14.42 -7.54 -3.91
C LEU A 129 12.89 -7.36 -3.83
N TRP A 130 12.37 -6.86 -2.72
CA TRP A 130 10.94 -6.57 -2.59
C TRP A 130 10.48 -5.51 -3.60
N ASP A 131 11.29 -4.48 -3.82
CA ASP A 131 11.04 -3.46 -4.85
C ASP A 131 11.07 -4.07 -6.25
N GLN A 132 12.03 -4.93 -6.53
CA GLN A 132 12.11 -5.64 -7.80
C GLN A 132 10.90 -6.55 -8.03
N GLN A 133 10.49 -7.32 -7.04
CA GLN A 133 9.31 -8.18 -7.13
C GLN A 133 8.02 -7.37 -7.31
N THR A 134 7.92 -6.20 -6.67
CA THR A 134 6.81 -5.27 -6.88
C THR A 134 6.78 -4.76 -8.33
N SER A 135 7.93 -4.40 -8.88
CA SER A 135 8.06 -4.00 -10.28
C SER A 135 7.60 -5.11 -11.23
N ILE A 136 8.06 -6.34 -11.00
CA ILE A 136 7.67 -7.49 -11.83
C ILE A 136 6.15 -7.74 -11.75
N TYR A 137 5.57 -7.67 -10.55
CA TYR A 137 4.14 -7.82 -10.36
C TYR A 137 3.35 -6.81 -11.20
N ILE A 138 3.72 -5.52 -11.10
CA ILE A 138 3.06 -4.45 -11.82
C ILE A 138 3.21 -4.64 -13.34
N GLN A 139 4.38 -4.99 -13.81
CA GLN A 139 4.62 -5.22 -15.25
C GLN A 139 3.81 -6.41 -15.77
N ARG A 140 3.75 -7.51 -15.03
CA ARG A 140 2.96 -8.69 -15.41
C ARG A 140 1.46 -8.43 -15.40
N SER A 141 0.99 -7.48 -14.62
CA SER A 141 -0.44 -7.11 -14.61
C SER A 141 -0.89 -6.48 -15.94
N GLY A 142 0.02 -5.91 -16.70
CA GLY A 142 -0.30 -5.14 -17.91
C GLY A 142 -1.06 -3.85 -17.62
N SER A 143 -1.11 -3.43 -16.36
CA SER A 143 -1.85 -2.26 -15.90
C SER A 143 -1.29 -0.97 -16.50
N ARG A 144 -2.17 -0.07 -16.95
CA ARG A 144 -1.81 1.27 -17.39
C ARG A 144 -1.83 2.27 -16.24
N VAL A 145 -2.77 2.09 -15.31
CA VAL A 145 -2.88 2.90 -14.10
C VAL A 145 -2.53 2.02 -12.92
N ARG A 146 -1.50 2.42 -12.21
CA ARG A 146 -0.90 1.66 -11.12
C ARG A 146 -0.41 2.59 -10.03
N ASP A 147 -0.47 2.14 -8.80
CA ASP A 147 0.00 2.88 -7.63
C ASP A 147 0.52 1.93 -6.56
N VAL A 148 1.37 2.44 -5.70
CA VAL A 148 1.92 1.70 -4.57
C VAL A 148 1.92 2.61 -3.35
N ALA A 149 1.34 2.15 -2.25
CA ALA A 149 1.43 2.81 -0.97
C ALA A 149 2.00 1.85 0.07
N GLU A 150 2.72 2.40 1.03
CA GLU A 150 3.36 1.65 2.11
C GLU A 150 2.93 2.17 3.46
N THR A 151 2.83 1.25 4.40
CA THR A 151 2.65 1.56 5.82
C THR A 151 3.42 0.55 6.67
N TYR A 152 3.42 0.76 7.97
CA TYR A 152 4.09 -0.15 8.89
C TYR A 152 3.49 -0.09 10.29
N PHE A 153 3.72 -1.14 11.04
CA PHE A 153 3.39 -1.26 12.45
C PHE A 153 4.41 -2.14 13.15
N TYR A 154 4.32 -2.21 14.47
CA TYR A 154 5.22 -3.03 15.28
C TYR A 154 4.47 -4.15 15.98
N ILE A 155 5.06 -5.34 16.01
CA ILE A 155 4.62 -6.47 16.83
C ILE A 155 5.48 -6.49 18.09
N ARG A 156 4.82 -6.46 19.24
CA ARG A 156 5.44 -6.39 20.56
C ARG A 156 5.07 -7.58 21.43
#